data_dc32c234d75a5ca7a61ac2ac49123406
#
_entry.id   dc32c234d75a5ca7a61ac2ac49123406
#
_cell.length_a   1.000
_cell.length_b   1.000
_cell.length_c   1.000
_cell.angle_alpha   90.00
_cell.angle_beta   90.00
_cell.angle_gamma   90.00
#
_symmetry.space_group_name_H-M   'P 1'
#
loop_
_entity.id
_entity.type
_entity.pdbx_description
1 polymer ?
#
loop_
_entity_poly.entity_id
_entity_poly.type
_entity_poly.pdbx_seq_one_letter_code
_entity_poly.pdbx_strand_id
1 'polypeptide(L)'
;MKTTITAIFFLTLCAFVQAQSAESIINDCKDALGGANWDQVNSIKYSTVLEQGGMQIPLEIVQMRDGRMYVKFNYQGMDIVQAAYDGKTLWSTNFMTQKAEKSTSEDTENHRRTCKDFPNALSSWKELGYTPTLEGEQDIDGAKCYKIRLDKKTQLVEGKELPNIEYYYIDKDSKALIMTEEEFISGEMKGKIGQSKLSDYQEVKGVFIPFSQTEGIKDGFSQTMSFKSVEINTAIDENIFQYKGE
;
A
#
# COMPACT_ATOMS: atom_id res chain seq x y z
N MET A 1 18.96 -58.44 50.70
CA MET A 1 18.36 -57.15 50.43
C MET A 1 18.64 -56.78 48.97
N LYS A 2 17.62 -56.81 48.12
CA LYS A 2 17.77 -56.45 46.71
C LYS A 2 17.14 -55.06 46.53
N THR A 3 17.95 -54.06 46.26
CA THR A 3 17.55 -52.66 46.04
C THR A 3 17.19 -52.50 44.57
N THR A 4 15.91 -52.26 44.30
CA THR A 4 15.41 -51.98 42.94
C THR A 4 15.50 -50.47 42.69
N ILE A 5 16.33 -50.04 41.74
CA ILE A 5 16.46 -48.67 41.30
C ILE A 5 15.43 -48.44 40.19
N THR A 6 14.37 -47.66 40.46
CA THR A 6 13.38 -47.27 39.47
C THR A 6 13.90 -45.99 38.79
N ALA A 7 14.32 -46.08 37.52
CA ALA A 7 14.72 -44.96 36.68
C ALA A 7 13.43 -44.28 36.15
N ILE A 8 13.13 -43.08 36.62
CA ILE A 8 12.06 -42.22 36.05
C ILE A 8 12.61 -41.52 34.81
N PHE A 9 12.13 -41.93 33.65
CA PHE A 9 12.45 -41.30 32.36
C PHE A 9 11.55 -40.07 32.20
N PHE A 10 12.11 -38.87 32.39
CA PHE A 10 11.42 -37.61 32.17
C PHE A 10 11.40 -37.36 30.65
N LEU A 11 10.25 -37.64 30.00
CA LEU A 11 10.04 -37.28 28.59
C LEU A 11 9.73 -35.76 28.53
N THR A 12 10.73 -34.95 28.24
CA THR A 12 10.54 -33.54 27.90
C THR A 12 9.89 -33.43 26.52
N LEU A 13 8.58 -33.20 26.51
CA LEU A 13 7.81 -32.85 25.33
C LEU A 13 8.23 -31.44 24.89
N CYS A 14 9.22 -31.32 24.00
CA CYS A 14 9.50 -30.05 23.34
C CYS A 14 8.32 -29.75 22.41
N ALA A 15 7.37 -28.95 22.86
CA ALA A 15 6.40 -28.32 21.99
C ALA A 15 7.17 -27.38 21.07
N PHE A 16 7.38 -27.76 19.82
CA PHE A 16 7.81 -26.86 18.78
C PHE A 16 6.66 -25.85 18.58
N VAL A 17 6.75 -24.72 19.26
CA VAL A 17 5.98 -23.54 18.87
C VAL A 17 6.52 -23.14 17.52
N GLN A 18 5.82 -23.50 16.46
CA GLN A 18 6.16 -23.08 15.12
C GLN A 18 5.99 -21.56 15.09
N ALA A 19 7.08 -20.81 15.23
CA ALA A 19 7.05 -19.36 15.12
C ALA A 19 6.52 -19.00 13.72
N GLN A 20 5.45 -18.22 13.67
CA GLN A 20 4.91 -17.75 12.41
C GLN A 20 6.00 -16.97 11.65
N SER A 21 6.20 -17.30 10.38
CA SER A 21 7.11 -16.56 9.52
C SER A 21 6.40 -15.35 8.90
N ALA A 22 7.16 -14.35 8.50
CA ALA A 22 6.63 -13.22 7.73
C ALA A 22 5.83 -13.70 6.50
N GLU A 23 6.36 -14.68 5.76
CA GLU A 23 5.69 -15.27 4.59
C GLU A 23 4.34 -15.91 4.94
N SER A 24 4.25 -16.66 6.05
CA SER A 24 2.98 -17.27 6.47
C SER A 24 1.94 -16.21 6.81
N ILE A 25 2.32 -15.16 7.54
CA ILE A 25 1.42 -14.06 7.90
C ILE A 25 0.93 -13.31 6.66
N ILE A 26 1.81 -13.06 5.70
CA ILE A 26 1.46 -12.41 4.43
C ILE A 26 0.49 -13.26 3.62
N ASN A 27 0.70 -14.58 3.57
CA ASN A 27 -0.19 -15.49 2.86
C ASN A 27 -1.58 -15.53 3.53
N ASP A 28 -1.64 -15.61 4.86
CA ASP A 28 -2.90 -15.55 5.62
C ASP A 28 -3.65 -14.24 5.33
N CYS A 29 -2.93 -13.11 5.26
CA CYS A 29 -3.49 -11.81 4.89
C CYS A 29 -4.02 -11.80 3.45
N LYS A 30 -3.23 -12.31 2.49
CA LYS A 30 -3.65 -12.40 1.09
C LYS A 30 -4.93 -13.25 0.95
N ASP A 31 -4.98 -14.40 1.63
CA ASP A 31 -6.13 -15.30 1.59
C ASP A 31 -7.38 -14.66 2.21
N ALA A 32 -7.23 -13.97 3.34
CA ALA A 32 -8.33 -13.24 4.00
C ALA A 32 -8.89 -12.10 3.11
N LEU A 33 -8.05 -11.49 2.29
CA LEU A 33 -8.45 -10.39 1.40
C LEU A 33 -8.92 -10.86 0.01
N GLY A 34 -9.12 -12.17 -0.21
CA GLY A 34 -9.70 -12.70 -1.44
C GLY A 34 -8.82 -13.68 -2.21
N GLY A 35 -7.61 -13.95 -1.72
CA GLY A 35 -6.72 -15.00 -2.23
C GLY A 35 -6.46 -14.90 -3.73
N ALA A 36 -6.68 -16.02 -4.45
CA ALA A 36 -6.45 -16.12 -5.88
C ALA A 36 -7.37 -15.23 -6.74
N ASN A 37 -8.47 -14.68 -6.20
CA ASN A 37 -9.32 -13.75 -6.95
C ASN A 37 -8.56 -12.49 -7.35
N TRP A 38 -7.55 -12.10 -6.56
CA TRP A 38 -6.67 -10.98 -6.89
C TRP A 38 -5.92 -11.16 -8.22
N ASP A 39 -5.67 -12.39 -8.64
CA ASP A 39 -4.95 -12.66 -9.90
C ASP A 39 -5.76 -12.21 -11.14
N GLN A 40 -7.08 -12.08 -10.99
CA GLN A 40 -8.00 -11.61 -12.04
C GLN A 40 -8.19 -10.08 -12.03
N VAL A 41 -7.68 -9.36 -11.03
CA VAL A 41 -7.82 -7.91 -10.93
C VAL A 41 -6.70 -7.23 -11.71
N ASN A 42 -7.04 -6.53 -12.79
CA ASN A 42 -6.09 -5.79 -13.63
C ASN A 42 -6.13 -4.28 -13.40
N SER A 43 -7.22 -3.78 -12.84
CA SER A 43 -7.37 -2.37 -12.50
C SER A 43 -8.28 -2.18 -11.30
N ILE A 44 -8.01 -1.14 -10.51
CA ILE A 44 -8.88 -0.65 -9.44
C ILE A 44 -9.14 0.82 -9.70
N LYS A 45 -10.41 1.20 -9.68
CA LYS A 45 -10.84 2.60 -9.76
C LYS A 45 -11.57 2.96 -8.47
N TYR A 46 -11.03 3.94 -7.76
CA TYR A 46 -11.63 4.53 -6.58
C TYR A 46 -12.28 5.85 -6.94
N SER A 47 -13.49 6.10 -6.46
CA SER A 47 -14.20 7.36 -6.66
C SER A 47 -14.72 7.90 -5.33
N THR A 48 -14.48 9.18 -5.09
CA THR A 48 -14.97 9.89 -3.91
C THR A 48 -15.24 11.36 -4.23
N VAL A 49 -15.70 12.10 -3.24
CA VAL A 49 -15.86 13.56 -3.30
C VAL A 49 -15.17 14.14 -2.09
N LEU A 50 -14.18 14.97 -2.34
CA LEU A 50 -13.54 15.76 -1.29
C LEU A 50 -14.40 16.99 -0.97
N GLU A 51 -14.56 17.28 0.32
CA GLU A 51 -15.20 18.50 0.77
C GLU A 51 -14.13 19.49 1.24
N GLN A 52 -13.97 20.58 0.53
CA GLN A 52 -12.98 21.61 0.87
C GLN A 52 -13.58 23.01 0.70
N GLY A 53 -13.60 23.78 1.79
CA GLY A 53 -14.11 25.16 1.77
C GLY A 53 -15.56 25.28 1.30
N GLY A 54 -16.42 24.29 1.57
CA GLY A 54 -17.82 24.23 1.13
C GLY A 54 -18.00 23.79 -0.33
N MET A 55 -16.91 23.47 -1.03
CA MET A 55 -16.94 22.90 -2.39
C MET A 55 -16.89 21.39 -2.34
N GLN A 56 -17.64 20.75 -3.25
CA GLN A 56 -17.55 19.32 -3.50
C GLN A 56 -16.65 19.08 -4.73
N ILE A 57 -15.54 18.39 -4.52
CA ILE A 57 -14.52 18.13 -5.54
C ILE A 57 -14.49 16.62 -5.81
N PRO A 58 -15.09 16.16 -6.93
CA PRO A 58 -14.99 14.75 -7.32
C PRO A 58 -13.53 14.35 -7.56
N LEU A 59 -13.11 13.24 -6.93
CA LEU A 59 -11.79 12.66 -7.06
C LEU A 59 -11.92 11.25 -7.62
N GLU A 60 -11.07 10.92 -8.56
CA GLU A 60 -10.91 9.60 -9.14
C GLU A 60 -9.46 9.16 -9.10
N ILE A 61 -9.21 7.95 -8.60
CA ILE A 61 -7.89 7.33 -8.54
C ILE A 61 -7.98 6.02 -9.30
N VAL A 62 -7.08 5.81 -10.24
CA VAL A 62 -6.96 4.54 -10.97
C VAL A 62 -5.57 3.97 -10.81
N GLN A 63 -5.53 2.69 -10.50
CA GLN A 63 -4.31 1.90 -10.44
C GLN A 63 -4.46 0.69 -11.39
N MET A 64 -3.45 0.47 -12.22
CA MET A 64 -3.38 -0.66 -13.15
C MET A 64 -2.31 -1.65 -12.67
N ARG A 65 -2.54 -2.94 -12.84
CA ARG A 65 -1.56 -3.98 -12.51
C ARG A 65 -0.24 -3.83 -13.31
N ASP A 66 -0.30 -3.28 -14.51
CA ASP A 66 0.90 -3.03 -15.34
C ASP A 66 1.73 -1.83 -14.87
N GLY A 67 1.25 -1.12 -13.84
CA GLY A 67 1.91 0.00 -13.19
C GLY A 67 1.41 1.37 -13.63
N ARG A 68 0.59 1.48 -14.66
CA ARG A 68 -0.02 2.75 -15.05
C ARG A 68 -1.00 3.21 -13.98
N MET A 69 -1.06 4.50 -13.75
CA MET A 69 -1.96 5.09 -12.77
C MET A 69 -2.32 6.52 -13.12
N TYR A 70 -3.41 7.01 -12.56
CA TYR A 70 -3.68 8.44 -12.46
C TYR A 70 -4.48 8.78 -11.20
N VAL A 71 -4.32 10.03 -10.77
CA VAL A 71 -5.16 10.72 -9.79
C VAL A 71 -5.72 11.95 -10.48
N LYS A 72 -7.04 12.03 -10.56
CA LYS A 72 -7.75 13.11 -11.24
C LYS A 72 -8.84 13.67 -10.35
N PHE A 73 -8.99 14.98 -10.33
CA PHE A 73 -10.12 15.64 -9.71
C PHE A 73 -10.78 16.64 -10.67
N ASN A 74 -12.07 16.89 -10.44
CA ASN A 74 -12.81 17.89 -11.21
C ASN A 74 -12.97 19.16 -10.37
N TYR A 75 -12.42 20.26 -10.86
CA TYR A 75 -12.56 21.56 -10.21
C TYR A 75 -13.25 22.53 -11.17
N GLN A 76 -14.44 23.01 -10.80
CA GLN A 76 -15.25 23.94 -11.58
C GLN A 76 -15.50 23.49 -13.04
N GLY A 77 -15.73 22.18 -13.24
CA GLY A 77 -15.97 21.59 -14.56
C GLY A 77 -14.72 21.26 -15.37
N MET A 78 -13.53 21.54 -14.84
CA MET A 78 -12.25 21.16 -15.47
C MET A 78 -11.67 19.92 -14.79
N ASP A 79 -11.31 18.94 -15.59
CA ASP A 79 -10.54 17.78 -15.11
C ASP A 79 -9.06 18.14 -14.97
N ILE A 80 -8.54 18.00 -13.76
CA ILE A 80 -7.15 18.26 -13.41
C ILE A 80 -6.51 16.95 -13.03
N VAL A 81 -5.49 16.54 -13.76
CA VAL A 81 -4.69 15.36 -13.45
C VAL A 81 -3.62 15.75 -12.44
N GLN A 82 -3.80 15.35 -11.19
CA GLN A 82 -2.84 15.61 -10.12
C GLN A 82 -1.54 14.81 -10.32
N ALA A 83 -1.66 13.58 -10.78
CA ALA A 83 -0.54 12.72 -11.15
C ALA A 83 -1.01 11.69 -12.17
N ALA A 84 -0.20 11.37 -13.15
CA ALA A 84 -0.40 10.23 -14.03
C ALA A 84 0.93 9.62 -14.46
N TYR A 85 0.91 8.30 -14.68
CA TYR A 85 2.02 7.54 -15.22
C TYR A 85 1.53 6.66 -16.37
N ASP A 86 2.13 6.82 -17.54
CA ASP A 86 1.76 6.12 -18.77
C ASP A 86 2.56 4.82 -19.02
N GLY A 87 3.35 4.38 -18.02
CA GLY A 87 4.30 3.27 -18.12
C GLY A 87 5.73 3.73 -18.42
N LYS A 88 5.93 5.01 -18.74
CA LYS A 88 7.24 5.58 -19.07
C LYS A 88 7.48 6.95 -18.45
N THR A 89 6.48 7.81 -18.46
CA THR A 89 6.55 9.21 -18.04
C THR A 89 5.61 9.45 -16.87
N LEU A 90 6.14 9.92 -15.75
CA LEU A 90 5.36 10.48 -14.65
C LEU A 90 5.14 11.96 -14.94
N TRP A 91 3.89 12.43 -14.81
CA TRP A 91 3.52 13.81 -15.13
C TRP A 91 2.34 14.29 -14.29
N SER A 92 2.15 15.58 -14.23
CA SER A 92 1.02 16.22 -13.55
C SER A 92 0.56 17.46 -14.30
N THR A 93 -0.61 17.97 -14.00
CA THR A 93 -1.07 19.27 -14.47
C THR A 93 -0.55 20.35 -13.53
N ASN A 94 0.21 21.30 -14.03
CA ASN A 94 0.55 22.51 -13.29
C ASN A 94 -0.72 23.33 -13.09
N PHE A 95 -1.10 23.52 -11.82
CA PHE A 95 -2.36 24.17 -11.48
C PHE A 95 -2.44 25.64 -11.95
N MET A 96 -1.32 26.34 -11.99
CA MET A 96 -1.28 27.76 -12.37
C MET A 96 -1.35 27.96 -13.87
N THR A 97 -0.63 27.13 -14.62
CA THR A 97 -0.55 27.22 -16.09
C THR A 97 -1.57 26.34 -16.80
N GLN A 98 -2.16 25.37 -16.09
CA GLN A 98 -3.06 24.32 -16.59
C GLN A 98 -2.42 23.46 -17.70
N LYS A 99 -1.09 23.44 -17.76
CA LYS A 99 -0.33 22.62 -18.70
C LYS A 99 0.18 21.36 -18.04
N ALA A 100 0.26 20.29 -18.83
CA ALA A 100 0.91 19.05 -18.40
C ALA A 100 2.42 19.27 -18.30
N GLU A 101 3.00 18.89 -17.17
CA GLU A 101 4.43 18.98 -16.88
C GLU A 101 4.97 17.62 -16.46
N LYS A 102 6.12 17.23 -17.00
CA LYS A 102 6.81 16.01 -16.58
C LYS A 102 7.40 16.18 -15.19
N SER A 103 7.29 15.16 -14.38
CA SER A 103 8.08 15.04 -13.15
C SER A 103 9.57 14.94 -13.48
N THR A 104 10.42 15.10 -12.48
CA THR A 104 11.85 14.93 -12.66
C THR A 104 12.20 13.52 -13.13
N SER A 105 13.38 13.33 -13.69
CA SER A 105 13.86 11.99 -14.06
C SER A 105 14.02 11.08 -12.85
N GLU A 106 14.41 11.64 -11.70
CA GLU A 106 14.55 10.93 -10.44
C GLU A 106 13.18 10.46 -9.91
N ASP A 107 12.18 11.35 -9.88
CA ASP A 107 10.80 10.99 -9.46
C ASP A 107 10.20 9.92 -10.39
N THR A 108 10.39 10.09 -11.70
CA THR A 108 9.92 9.11 -12.69
C THR A 108 10.60 7.75 -12.49
N GLU A 109 11.91 7.72 -12.21
CA GLU A 109 12.64 6.49 -11.95
C GLU A 109 12.19 5.84 -10.63
N ASN A 110 12.00 6.62 -9.56
CA ASN A 110 11.49 6.12 -8.29
C ASN A 110 10.09 5.52 -8.45
N HIS A 111 9.20 6.22 -9.17
CA HIS A 111 7.87 5.68 -9.49
C HIS A 111 7.97 4.37 -10.30
N ARG A 112 8.84 4.31 -11.32
CA ARG A 112 9.05 3.10 -12.14
C ARG A 112 9.50 1.89 -11.31
N ARG A 113 10.21 2.10 -10.21
CA ARG A 113 10.68 1.02 -9.31
C ARG A 113 9.56 0.40 -8.50
N THR A 114 8.53 1.17 -8.19
CA THR A 114 7.42 0.76 -7.31
C THR A 114 6.04 0.71 -7.99
N CYS A 115 5.93 1.14 -9.25
CA CYS A 115 4.64 1.21 -9.96
C CYS A 115 3.90 -0.14 -10.07
N LYS A 116 4.59 -1.26 -9.88
CA LYS A 116 4.01 -2.61 -9.88
C LYS A 116 3.65 -3.14 -8.49
N ASP A 117 3.70 -2.31 -7.48
CA ASP A 117 3.22 -2.61 -6.12
C ASP A 117 1.68 -2.68 -6.13
N PHE A 118 1.11 -3.73 -6.72
CA PHE A 118 -0.32 -3.85 -6.94
C PHE A 118 -0.90 -5.11 -6.28
N PRO A 119 -2.00 -5.02 -5.53
CA PRO A 119 -2.67 -3.80 -5.05
C PRO A 119 -1.85 -3.03 -4.02
N ASN A 120 -0.82 -3.62 -3.47
CA ASN A 120 0.21 -3.05 -2.60
C ASN A 120 1.50 -3.89 -2.67
N ALA A 121 2.61 -3.35 -2.16
CA ALA A 121 3.91 -4.01 -2.24
C ALA A 121 3.95 -5.35 -1.49
N LEU A 122 3.22 -5.46 -0.37
CA LEU A 122 3.18 -6.69 0.41
C LEU A 122 2.54 -7.85 -0.36
N SER A 123 1.54 -7.57 -1.19
CA SER A 123 0.88 -8.61 -2.02
C SER A 123 1.78 -9.13 -3.14
N SER A 124 2.69 -8.29 -3.65
CA SER A 124 3.56 -8.58 -4.80
C SER A 124 5.03 -8.80 -4.41
N TRP A 125 5.34 -8.87 -3.11
CA TRP A 125 6.71 -8.86 -2.60
C TRP A 125 7.62 -9.90 -3.23
N LYS A 126 7.10 -11.13 -3.42
CA LYS A 126 7.88 -12.27 -3.94
C LYS A 126 8.24 -12.07 -5.42
N GLU A 127 7.28 -11.63 -6.20
CA GLU A 127 7.45 -11.37 -7.65
C GLU A 127 8.39 -10.20 -7.92
N LEU A 128 8.35 -9.20 -7.03
CA LEU A 128 9.18 -7.99 -7.15
C LEU A 128 10.56 -8.15 -6.50
N GLY A 129 10.80 -9.28 -5.79
CA GLY A 129 12.08 -9.57 -5.14
C GLY A 129 12.32 -8.72 -3.88
N TYR A 130 11.25 -8.33 -3.19
CA TYR A 130 11.34 -7.63 -1.90
C TYR A 130 11.58 -8.62 -0.76
N THR A 131 12.04 -8.16 0.38
CA THR A 131 12.38 -9.02 1.51
C THR A 131 11.52 -8.65 2.73
N PRO A 132 10.54 -9.51 3.11
CA PRO A 132 9.74 -9.30 4.31
C PRO A 132 10.44 -9.88 5.54
N THR A 133 10.34 -9.16 6.67
CA THR A 133 10.83 -9.58 7.98
C THR A 133 9.76 -9.36 9.03
N LEU A 134 9.45 -10.37 9.85
CA LEU A 134 8.60 -10.21 11.02
C LEU A 134 9.39 -9.53 12.14
N GLU A 135 9.01 -8.31 12.52
CA GLU A 135 9.65 -7.58 13.62
C GLU A 135 8.97 -7.79 14.99
N GLY A 136 7.86 -8.53 15.01
CA GLY A 136 7.13 -8.83 16.25
C GLY A 136 5.67 -8.41 16.17
N GLU A 137 5.12 -8.01 17.32
CA GLU A 137 3.72 -7.62 17.45
C GLU A 137 3.61 -6.20 18.01
N GLN A 138 2.56 -5.49 17.59
CA GLN A 138 2.26 -4.14 18.07
C GLN A 138 0.74 -3.96 18.19
N ASP A 139 0.31 -3.17 19.18
CA ASP A 139 -1.08 -2.74 19.29
C ASP A 139 -1.30 -1.48 18.47
N ILE A 140 -2.31 -1.52 17.59
CA ILE A 140 -2.71 -0.39 16.75
C ILE A 140 -4.19 -0.10 17.04
N ASP A 141 -4.44 0.98 17.75
CA ASP A 141 -5.79 1.42 18.12
C ASP A 141 -6.63 0.31 18.81
N GLY A 142 -5.97 -0.56 19.61
CA GLY A 142 -6.59 -1.69 20.32
C GLY A 142 -6.59 -3.02 19.55
N ALA A 143 -6.21 -3.03 18.28
CA ALA A 143 -6.02 -4.25 17.50
C ALA A 143 -4.59 -4.79 17.66
N LYS A 144 -4.46 -6.08 18.00
CA LYS A 144 -3.14 -6.73 18.05
C LYS A 144 -2.68 -7.11 16.66
N CYS A 145 -1.57 -6.54 16.22
CA CYS A 145 -1.06 -6.70 14.86
C CYS A 145 0.31 -7.35 14.83
N TYR A 146 0.56 -8.12 13.79
CA TYR A 146 1.91 -8.45 13.37
C TYR A 146 2.52 -7.24 12.67
N LYS A 147 3.76 -6.91 13.01
CA LYS A 147 4.55 -5.88 12.33
C LYS A 147 5.50 -6.53 11.35
N ILE A 148 5.28 -6.32 10.07
CA ILE A 148 6.12 -6.79 8.98
C ILE A 148 6.90 -5.61 8.41
N ARG A 149 8.22 -5.69 8.44
CA ARG A 149 9.11 -4.82 7.68
C ARG A 149 9.27 -5.37 6.28
N LEU A 150 9.16 -4.53 5.26
CA LEU A 150 9.39 -4.87 3.87
C LEU A 150 10.53 -4.02 3.30
N ASP A 151 11.66 -4.67 2.99
CA ASP A 151 12.75 -4.03 2.28
C ASP A 151 12.46 -4.11 0.78
N LYS A 152 12.15 -2.95 0.18
CA LYS A 152 11.81 -2.79 -1.23
C LYS A 152 13.06 -2.48 -2.08
N LYS A 153 12.89 -2.26 -3.37
CA LYS A 153 13.98 -1.71 -4.20
C LYS A 153 14.36 -0.34 -3.66
N THR A 154 15.66 -0.06 -3.68
CA THR A 154 16.18 1.26 -3.28
C THR A 154 15.50 2.38 -4.06
N GLN A 155 15.48 3.57 -3.48
CA GLN A 155 15.03 4.78 -4.15
C GLN A 155 16.18 5.77 -4.30
N LEU A 156 16.07 6.60 -5.33
CA LEU A 156 17.04 7.66 -5.61
C LEU A 156 16.67 8.91 -4.82
N VAL A 157 17.66 9.52 -4.17
CA VAL A 157 17.55 10.83 -3.54
C VAL A 157 18.83 11.61 -3.85
N GLU A 158 18.70 12.68 -4.61
CA GLU A 158 19.84 13.47 -5.08
C GLU A 158 20.90 12.62 -5.80
N GLY A 159 20.42 11.66 -6.62
CA GLY A 159 21.26 10.72 -7.37
C GLY A 159 21.89 9.60 -6.54
N LYS A 160 21.59 9.47 -5.25
CA LYS A 160 22.09 8.41 -4.38
C LYS A 160 21.06 7.35 -4.12
N GLU A 161 21.47 6.08 -4.13
CA GLU A 161 20.62 4.95 -3.77
C GLU A 161 20.45 4.90 -2.24
N LEU A 162 19.23 5.05 -1.77
CA LEU A 162 18.88 4.92 -0.35
C LEU A 162 17.92 3.74 -0.12
N PRO A 163 17.93 3.13 1.08
CA PRO A 163 16.93 2.11 1.42
C PRO A 163 15.51 2.63 1.25
N ASN A 164 14.61 1.76 0.79
CA ASN A 164 13.19 1.99 0.73
C ASN A 164 12.51 0.92 1.58
N ILE A 165 12.08 1.31 2.77
CA ILE A 165 11.54 0.41 3.79
C ILE A 165 10.14 0.86 4.12
N GLU A 166 9.22 -0.10 4.13
CA GLU A 166 7.84 0.11 4.51
C GLU A 166 7.43 -0.91 5.58
N TYR A 167 6.64 -0.50 6.56
CA TYR A 167 6.12 -1.36 7.61
C TYR A 167 4.64 -1.61 7.40
N TYR A 168 4.22 -2.87 7.57
CA TYR A 168 2.86 -3.33 7.40
C TYR A 168 2.35 -3.90 8.71
N TYR A 169 1.14 -3.50 9.10
CA TYR A 169 0.50 -3.94 10.32
C TYR A 169 -0.73 -4.77 9.97
N ILE A 170 -0.64 -6.08 10.22
CA ILE A 170 -1.67 -7.06 9.89
C ILE A 170 -2.35 -7.47 11.19
N ASP A 171 -3.65 -7.23 11.29
CA ASP A 171 -4.46 -7.60 12.43
C ASP A 171 -4.46 -9.12 12.64
N LYS A 172 -4.24 -9.57 13.88
CA LYS A 172 -4.09 -10.99 14.19
C LYS A 172 -5.38 -11.77 14.10
N ASP A 173 -6.52 -11.13 14.31
CA ASP A 173 -7.82 -11.78 14.32
C ASP A 173 -8.43 -11.83 12.91
N SER A 174 -8.59 -10.69 12.27
CA SER A 174 -9.17 -10.59 10.93
C SER A 174 -8.21 -10.95 9.80
N LYS A 175 -6.90 -10.96 10.04
CA LYS A 175 -5.81 -11.07 9.05
C LYS A 175 -5.78 -9.93 8.04
N ALA A 176 -6.55 -8.89 8.22
CA ALA A 176 -6.55 -7.73 7.32
C ALA A 176 -5.32 -6.84 7.56
N LEU A 177 -4.84 -6.22 6.50
CA LEU A 177 -3.87 -5.14 6.57
C LEU A 177 -4.60 -3.88 7.07
N ILE A 178 -4.23 -3.34 8.23
CA ILE A 178 -4.92 -2.18 8.81
C ILE A 178 -4.12 -0.90 8.83
N MET A 179 -2.79 -0.99 8.66
CA MET A 179 -1.95 0.22 8.61
C MET A 179 -0.65 -0.07 7.88
N THR A 180 -0.11 0.97 7.23
CA THR A 180 1.29 1.02 6.78
C THR A 180 2.00 2.23 7.34
N GLU A 181 3.33 2.13 7.47
CA GLU A 181 4.21 3.24 7.87
C GLU A 181 5.45 3.27 6.96
N GLU A 182 5.88 4.48 6.60
CA GLU A 182 7.14 4.70 5.89
C GLU A 182 7.83 5.97 6.40
N GLU A 183 9.15 6.01 6.38
CA GLU A 183 9.91 7.23 6.70
C GLU A 183 10.11 8.07 5.43
N PHE A 184 9.78 9.35 5.50
CA PHE A 184 10.13 10.30 4.43
C PHE A 184 11.64 10.55 4.45
N ILE A 185 12.36 10.08 3.43
CA ILE A 185 13.82 10.16 3.38
C ILE A 185 14.33 11.43 2.67
N SER A 186 13.43 12.25 2.12
CA SER A 186 13.75 13.50 1.42
C SER A 186 12.66 14.56 1.60
N GLY A 187 12.92 15.78 1.10
CA GLY A 187 11.99 16.89 1.13
C GLY A 187 11.77 17.49 2.52
N GLU A 188 10.72 18.33 2.64
CA GLU A 188 10.40 19.05 3.88
C GLU A 188 9.95 18.13 5.02
N MET A 189 9.48 16.94 4.68
CA MET A 189 8.99 15.96 5.64
C MET A 189 10.05 14.95 6.08
N LYS A 190 11.30 15.09 5.60
CA LYS A 190 12.40 14.17 5.91
C LYS A 190 12.51 13.84 7.40
N GLY A 191 12.61 12.55 7.72
CA GLY A 191 12.68 12.01 9.08
C GLY A 191 11.33 11.89 9.80
N LYS A 192 10.23 12.34 9.18
CA LYS A 192 8.88 12.08 9.70
C LYS A 192 8.36 10.74 9.17
N ILE A 193 7.47 10.13 9.93
CA ILE A 193 6.82 8.87 9.56
C ILE A 193 5.46 9.17 8.94
N GLY A 194 5.29 8.81 7.69
CA GLY A 194 3.99 8.74 7.04
C GLY A 194 3.22 7.51 7.52
N GLN A 195 1.92 7.67 7.73
CA GLN A 195 1.01 6.57 8.08
C GLN A 195 -0.17 6.55 7.12
N SER A 196 -0.57 5.34 6.71
CA SER A 196 -1.83 5.09 6.02
C SER A 196 -2.60 4.02 6.79
N LYS A 197 -3.76 4.38 7.37
CA LYS A 197 -4.67 3.45 8.05
C LYS A 197 -5.79 3.06 7.11
N LEU A 198 -6.08 1.76 7.04
CA LEU A 198 -7.05 1.16 6.14
C LEU A 198 -8.21 0.57 6.95
N SER A 199 -9.44 0.85 6.56
CA SER A 199 -10.64 0.36 7.25
C SER A 199 -11.82 0.24 6.28
N ASP A 200 -12.98 -0.20 6.81
CA ASP A 200 -14.19 -0.41 6.02
C ASP A 200 -13.95 -1.31 4.80
N TYR A 201 -13.38 -2.49 5.04
CA TYR A 201 -13.16 -3.47 3.99
C TYR A 201 -14.49 -4.03 3.47
N GLN A 202 -14.73 -3.87 2.17
CA GLN A 202 -15.91 -4.37 1.50
C GLN A 202 -15.54 -5.32 0.36
N GLU A 203 -16.41 -6.28 0.11
CA GLU A 203 -16.21 -7.23 -0.99
C GLU A 203 -16.58 -6.60 -2.34
N VAL A 204 -15.63 -6.65 -3.28
CA VAL A 204 -15.83 -6.24 -4.67
C VAL A 204 -15.40 -7.38 -5.59
N LYS A 205 -16.36 -8.09 -6.17
CA LYS A 205 -16.14 -9.24 -7.09
C LYS A 205 -15.15 -10.29 -6.50
N GLY A 206 -15.34 -10.63 -5.23
CA GLY A 206 -14.58 -11.69 -4.56
C GLY A 206 -13.23 -11.27 -3.97
N VAL A 207 -12.88 -9.98 -4.00
CA VAL A 207 -11.74 -9.41 -3.27
C VAL A 207 -12.20 -8.38 -2.26
N PHE A 208 -11.51 -8.27 -1.14
CA PHE A 208 -11.80 -7.27 -0.11
C PHE A 208 -10.90 -6.06 -0.29
N ILE A 209 -11.50 -4.87 -0.41
CA ILE A 209 -10.81 -3.60 -0.65
C ILE A 209 -11.24 -2.61 0.45
N PRO A 210 -10.32 -1.81 1.03
CA PRO A 210 -10.70 -0.79 2.01
C PRO A 210 -11.47 0.34 1.33
N PHE A 211 -12.62 0.73 1.90
CA PHE A 211 -13.42 1.87 1.47
C PHE A 211 -13.12 3.13 2.27
N SER A 212 -12.28 3.01 3.28
CA SER A 212 -11.79 4.16 4.06
C SER A 212 -10.28 4.09 4.22
N GLN A 213 -9.61 5.20 3.95
CA GLN A 213 -8.17 5.36 4.08
C GLN A 213 -7.87 6.66 4.79
N THR A 214 -7.11 6.61 5.89
CA THR A 214 -6.64 7.78 6.62
C THR A 214 -5.15 7.92 6.40
N GLU A 215 -4.74 8.96 5.70
CA GLU A 215 -3.34 9.28 5.45
C GLU A 215 -2.89 10.46 6.30
N GLY A 216 -1.65 10.42 6.76
CA GLY A 216 -1.11 11.51 7.56
C GLY A 216 0.30 11.26 8.04
N ILE A 217 0.72 12.12 8.96
CA ILE A 217 2.00 12.03 9.65
C ILE A 217 1.75 11.48 11.04
N LYS A 218 2.52 10.49 11.44
CA LYS A 218 2.48 9.93 12.80
C LYS A 218 2.57 11.06 13.84
N ASP A 219 1.62 11.03 14.78
CA ASP A 219 1.47 12.06 15.83
C ASP A 219 1.26 13.49 15.30
N GLY A 220 0.77 13.62 14.06
CA GLY A 220 0.56 14.89 13.38
C GLY A 220 -0.77 14.97 12.65
N PHE A 221 -0.80 15.78 11.60
CA PHE A 221 -2.00 15.95 10.77
C PHE A 221 -2.33 14.66 10.02
N SER A 222 -3.61 14.32 9.95
CA SER A 222 -4.13 13.24 9.11
C SER A 222 -5.44 13.64 8.45
N GLN A 223 -5.75 13.02 7.32
CA GLN A 223 -6.98 13.22 6.56
C GLN A 223 -7.57 11.86 6.16
N THR A 224 -8.86 11.68 6.38
CA THR A 224 -9.57 10.48 5.98
C THR A 224 -10.28 10.69 4.64
N MET A 225 -10.07 9.77 3.72
CA MET A 225 -10.85 9.61 2.50
C MET A 225 -11.78 8.41 2.64
N SER A 226 -13.08 8.61 2.41
CA SER A 226 -14.07 7.53 2.30
C SER A 226 -14.48 7.41 0.84
N PHE A 227 -14.25 6.26 0.24
CA PHE A 227 -14.59 6.02 -1.16
C PHE A 227 -16.07 5.72 -1.31
N LYS A 228 -16.74 6.40 -2.22
CA LYS A 228 -18.16 6.20 -2.55
C LYS A 228 -18.37 4.97 -3.43
N SER A 229 -17.41 4.68 -4.28
CA SER A 229 -17.37 3.46 -5.06
C SER A 229 -15.95 2.99 -5.31
N VAL A 230 -15.79 1.67 -5.35
CA VAL A 230 -14.57 1.00 -5.81
C VAL A 230 -14.97 -0.01 -6.88
N GLU A 231 -14.37 0.12 -8.05
CA GLU A 231 -14.66 -0.73 -9.20
C GLU A 231 -13.38 -1.44 -9.64
N ILE A 232 -13.49 -2.71 -10.01
CA ILE A 232 -12.37 -3.47 -10.56
C ILE A 232 -12.66 -3.89 -12.01
N ASN A 233 -11.63 -3.86 -12.85
CA ASN A 233 -11.69 -4.24 -14.25
C ASN A 233 -12.78 -3.50 -15.03
N THR A 234 -13.00 -2.22 -14.70
CA THR A 234 -13.92 -1.36 -15.46
C THR A 234 -13.18 -0.73 -16.65
N ALA A 235 -13.94 -0.25 -17.63
CA ALA A 235 -13.36 0.46 -18.76
C ALA A 235 -12.72 1.78 -18.29
N ILE A 236 -11.47 2.00 -18.68
CA ILE A 236 -10.68 3.20 -18.36
C ILE A 236 -10.37 3.91 -19.67
N ASP A 237 -10.48 5.24 -19.68
CA ASP A 237 -9.99 6.03 -20.82
C ASP A 237 -8.46 6.05 -20.82
N GLU A 238 -7.87 5.26 -21.70
CA GLU A 238 -6.43 5.12 -21.85
C GLU A 238 -5.71 6.44 -22.18
N ASN A 239 -6.42 7.44 -22.72
CA ASN A 239 -5.84 8.73 -23.06
C ASN A 239 -5.47 9.57 -21.84
N ILE A 240 -6.05 9.28 -20.66
CA ILE A 240 -5.76 10.04 -19.43
C ILE A 240 -4.34 9.75 -18.94
N PHE A 241 -3.83 8.54 -19.15
CA PHE A 241 -2.45 8.22 -18.73
C PHE A 241 -1.41 8.97 -19.54
N GLN A 242 -1.70 9.30 -20.79
CA GLN A 242 -0.72 9.79 -21.76
C GLN A 242 -0.29 11.23 -21.47
N TYR A 243 1.02 11.44 -21.38
CA TYR A 243 1.58 12.80 -21.38
C TYR A 243 1.31 13.50 -22.71
N LYS A 244 0.55 14.60 -22.66
CA LYS A 244 0.17 15.40 -23.83
C LYS A 244 0.83 16.79 -23.86
N GLY A 245 1.94 16.94 -23.15
CA GLY A 245 2.70 18.19 -23.21
C GLY A 245 3.48 18.32 -24.54
N GLU A 246 3.64 19.55 -24.98
CA GLU A 246 4.46 19.91 -26.13
C GLU A 246 5.95 19.65 -25.86
#